data_ebb97eeab8a79fffe6435479bd6da785
#
_entry.id   ebb97eeab8a79fffe6435479bd6da785
#
_cell.length_a   1.000
_cell.length_b   1.000
_cell.length_c   1.000
_cell.angle_alpha   90.00
_cell.angle_beta   90.00
_cell.angle_gamma   90.00
#
_symmetry.space_group_name_H-M   'P 1'
#
loop_
_entity.id
_entity.type
_entity.pdbx_description
1 polymer ?
#
loop_
_entity_poly.entity_id
_entity_poly.type
_entity_poly.pdbx_seq_one_letter_code
_entity_poly.pdbx_strand_id
1 'polypeptide(L)'
;MKILSKNGNELLLLAMKEDSAAKGDYLLIEDRNRSMVVQVYDEEYLSSQALIEDIVKEEVVNASSIENLHDPLNIGGLSRLVRDARVFRTKIRASVNDGKLSSDVTWIPSRVESKIRRISMKELDSLLGRCGVFPIPVGRAGHEEEFEIYAEDLDGKLTIITGKKESGKSHLSKMLIKTLVQYGAFVVVFDLNNEYGGLGWSRAGIPSSINQQVKVLELGKTLRFTLDYCGKTAISGMLRNALDMPAASLREFLRIWDWCESKQSLSIDAIGNAVNTWNINELVRDALVSRYHVIQSSRLFINGEGGLQFENIISGKSGAALVI
;
A
#
# COMPACT_ATOMS: atom_id res chain seq x y z
N MET A 1 -16.27 -5.92 -28.99
CA MET A 1 -14.82 -6.27 -28.91
C MET A 1 -14.61 -7.66 -29.45
N LYS A 2 -13.45 -7.93 -30.11
CA LYS A 2 -13.05 -9.26 -30.64
C LYS A 2 -11.61 -9.57 -30.24
N ILE A 3 -11.29 -10.86 -30.06
CA ILE A 3 -9.93 -11.30 -29.72
C ILE A 3 -9.08 -11.38 -30.99
N LEU A 4 -7.98 -10.64 -31.06
CA LEU A 4 -7.05 -10.69 -32.16
C LEU A 4 -6.00 -11.79 -31.98
N SER A 5 -5.33 -11.77 -30.84
CA SER A 5 -4.26 -12.73 -30.55
C SER A 5 -4.02 -12.89 -29.05
N LYS A 6 -3.41 -14.00 -28.67
CA LYS A 6 -2.89 -14.25 -27.32
C LYS A 6 -1.41 -14.60 -27.43
N ASN A 7 -0.59 -13.91 -26.64
CA ASN A 7 0.84 -14.19 -26.53
C ASN A 7 1.24 -14.24 -25.05
N GLY A 8 1.49 -15.44 -24.54
CA GLY A 8 1.77 -15.62 -23.13
C GLY A 8 0.62 -15.12 -22.25
N ASN A 9 0.91 -14.14 -21.40
CA ASN A 9 -0.05 -13.51 -20.50
C ASN A 9 -0.70 -12.22 -21.07
N GLU A 10 -0.54 -11.99 -22.37
CA GLU A 10 -1.10 -10.82 -23.04
C GLU A 10 -2.15 -11.24 -24.06
N LEU A 11 -3.22 -10.44 -24.15
CA LEU A 11 -4.23 -10.54 -25.17
C LEU A 11 -4.36 -9.20 -25.89
N LEU A 12 -4.47 -9.28 -27.21
CA LEU A 12 -4.83 -8.13 -28.06
C LEU A 12 -6.31 -8.24 -28.41
N LEU A 13 -7.04 -7.18 -28.14
CA LEU A 13 -8.48 -7.09 -28.42
C LEU A 13 -8.72 -5.96 -29.41
N LEU A 14 -9.53 -6.24 -30.42
CA LEU A 14 -10.08 -5.23 -31.34
C LEU A 14 -11.29 -4.61 -30.67
N ALA A 15 -11.31 -3.31 -30.55
CA ALA A 15 -12.43 -2.53 -30.07
C ALA A 15 -12.94 -1.60 -31.16
N MET A 16 -14.27 -1.54 -31.33
CA MET A 16 -14.93 -0.62 -32.18
C MET A 16 -15.36 0.64 -31.43
N LYS A 17 -15.84 1.67 -32.13
CA LYS A 17 -16.25 2.94 -31.53
C LYS A 17 -17.25 2.80 -30.39
N GLU A 18 -18.14 1.81 -30.50
CA GLU A 18 -19.18 1.54 -29.48
C GLU A 18 -18.66 0.90 -28.22
N ASP A 19 -17.45 0.38 -28.25
CA ASP A 19 -16.82 -0.29 -27.09
C ASP A 19 -16.24 0.74 -26.12
N SER A 20 -16.80 0.83 -24.94
CA SER A 20 -16.54 1.88 -23.94
C SER A 20 -15.45 1.53 -22.92
N ALA A 21 -14.48 0.68 -23.27
CA ALA A 21 -13.37 0.38 -22.39
C ALA A 21 -12.23 1.40 -22.53
N ALA A 22 -11.49 1.62 -21.47
CA ALA A 22 -10.35 2.51 -21.42
C ALA A 22 -9.17 1.87 -20.66
N LYS A 23 -8.00 2.52 -20.75
CA LYS A 23 -6.82 2.11 -20.00
C LYS A 23 -7.10 2.05 -18.50
N GLY A 24 -6.80 0.91 -17.88
CA GLY A 24 -7.04 0.62 -16.46
C GLY A 24 -8.27 -0.26 -16.23
N ASP A 25 -9.20 -0.34 -17.17
CA ASP A 25 -10.42 -1.15 -17.02
C ASP A 25 -10.12 -2.65 -17.00
N TYR A 26 -10.98 -3.37 -16.29
CA TYR A 26 -11.00 -4.81 -16.29
C TYR A 26 -12.11 -5.34 -17.20
N LEU A 27 -11.76 -6.34 -18.00
CA LEU A 27 -12.67 -7.02 -18.91
C LEU A 27 -12.76 -8.49 -18.54
N LEU A 28 -13.96 -9.04 -18.64
CA LEU A 28 -14.21 -10.46 -18.53
C LEU A 28 -14.41 -11.04 -19.93
N ILE A 29 -13.63 -12.04 -20.23
CA ILE A 29 -13.76 -12.82 -21.47
C ILE A 29 -14.39 -14.14 -21.08
N GLU A 30 -15.62 -14.35 -21.46
CA GLU A 30 -16.42 -15.55 -21.16
C GLU A 30 -16.39 -16.49 -22.36
N ASP A 31 -15.97 -17.73 -22.12
CA ASP A 31 -15.90 -18.80 -23.15
C ASP A 31 -16.43 -20.10 -22.55
N ARG A 32 -17.68 -20.43 -22.86
CA ARG A 32 -18.41 -21.59 -22.33
C ARG A 32 -18.40 -21.61 -20.80
N ASN A 33 -17.69 -22.59 -20.19
CA ASN A 33 -17.62 -22.76 -18.75
C ASN A 33 -16.39 -22.08 -18.11
N ARG A 34 -15.59 -21.35 -18.90
CA ARG A 34 -14.38 -20.68 -18.44
C ARG A 34 -14.45 -19.21 -18.71
N SER A 35 -13.85 -18.45 -17.82
CA SER A 35 -13.72 -17.00 -18.03
C SER A 35 -12.29 -16.55 -17.71
N MET A 36 -11.90 -15.44 -18.33
CA MET A 36 -10.58 -14.86 -18.15
C MET A 36 -10.73 -13.38 -17.80
N VAL A 37 -10.14 -12.96 -16.69
CA VAL A 37 -10.09 -11.54 -16.32
C VAL A 37 -8.83 -10.94 -16.90
N VAL A 38 -9.00 -9.90 -17.71
CA VAL A 38 -7.90 -9.15 -18.30
C VAL A 38 -7.99 -7.68 -17.96
N GLN A 39 -6.85 -7.00 -17.86
CA GLN A 39 -6.78 -5.56 -17.62
C GLN A 39 -6.20 -4.86 -18.83
N VAL A 40 -6.87 -3.80 -19.30
CA VAL A 40 -6.37 -2.93 -20.37
C VAL A 40 -5.21 -2.09 -19.81
N TYR A 41 -4.01 -2.26 -20.34
CA TYR A 41 -2.85 -1.47 -19.90
C TYR A 41 -2.39 -0.46 -20.95
N ASP A 42 -2.80 -0.65 -22.22
CA ASP A 42 -2.49 0.26 -23.29
C ASP A 42 -3.56 0.22 -24.38
N GLU A 43 -3.70 1.30 -25.15
CA GLU A 43 -4.60 1.39 -26.30
C GLU A 43 -3.91 2.13 -27.45
N GLU A 44 -4.13 1.66 -28.67
CA GLU A 44 -3.59 2.25 -29.89
C GLU A 44 -4.61 2.17 -31.01
N TYR A 45 -4.55 3.08 -31.98
CA TYR A 45 -5.37 2.94 -33.19
C TYR A 45 -4.92 1.75 -34.02
N LEU A 46 -5.89 1.14 -34.73
CA LEU A 46 -5.60 0.03 -35.60
C LEU A 46 -4.73 0.50 -36.77
N SER A 47 -3.51 0.02 -36.88
CA SER A 47 -2.52 0.39 -37.88
C SER A 47 -2.16 -0.77 -38.84
N SER A 48 -2.59 -1.99 -38.54
CA SER A 48 -2.27 -3.18 -39.32
C SER A 48 -3.19 -3.28 -40.59
N GLN A 49 -2.58 -3.20 -41.77
CA GLN A 49 -3.30 -3.30 -43.03
C GLN A 49 -4.04 -4.64 -43.19
N ALA A 50 -3.45 -5.75 -42.78
CA ALA A 50 -4.07 -7.07 -42.82
C ALA A 50 -5.35 -7.15 -41.98
N LEU A 51 -5.34 -6.58 -40.76
CA LEU A 51 -6.52 -6.54 -39.90
C LEU A 51 -7.60 -5.61 -40.43
N ILE A 52 -7.21 -4.52 -41.08
CA ILE A 52 -8.13 -3.61 -41.75
C ILE A 52 -8.87 -4.34 -42.90
N GLU A 53 -8.16 -5.09 -43.72
CA GLU A 53 -8.73 -5.89 -44.81
C GLU A 53 -9.71 -6.95 -44.29
N ASP A 54 -9.38 -7.60 -43.17
CA ASP A 54 -10.26 -8.62 -42.57
C ASP A 54 -11.55 -8.00 -42.00
N ILE A 55 -11.48 -6.83 -41.36
CA ILE A 55 -12.68 -6.10 -40.89
C ILE A 55 -13.56 -5.67 -42.07
N VAL A 56 -12.96 -5.12 -43.11
CA VAL A 56 -13.69 -4.69 -44.28
C VAL A 56 -14.41 -5.86 -44.96
N LYS A 57 -13.75 -7.02 -45.08
CA LYS A 57 -14.37 -8.23 -45.64
C LYS A 57 -15.56 -8.70 -44.80
N GLU A 58 -15.40 -8.74 -43.48
CA GLU A 58 -16.47 -9.19 -42.58
C GLU A 58 -17.69 -8.26 -42.61
N GLU A 59 -17.48 -6.95 -42.63
CA GLU A 59 -18.57 -5.97 -42.72
C GLU A 59 -19.25 -5.95 -44.10
N VAL A 60 -18.53 -6.13 -45.19
CA VAL A 60 -19.11 -6.26 -46.53
C VAL A 60 -20.01 -7.49 -46.62
N VAL A 61 -19.63 -8.60 -46.02
CA VAL A 61 -20.48 -9.81 -45.95
C VAL A 61 -21.74 -9.55 -45.12
N ASN A 62 -21.66 -8.80 -44.03
CA ASN A 62 -22.79 -8.47 -43.16
C ASN A 62 -23.70 -7.39 -43.78
N ALA A 63 -23.14 -6.46 -44.58
CA ALA A 63 -23.86 -5.35 -45.21
C ALA A 63 -24.68 -5.74 -46.45
N SER A 64 -24.52 -6.95 -46.96
CA SER A 64 -25.26 -7.44 -48.14
C SER A 64 -26.80 -7.50 -47.96
N SER A 65 -27.32 -7.09 -46.84
CA SER A 65 -28.74 -7.04 -46.48
C SER A 65 -29.34 -5.62 -46.41
N ILE A 66 -28.59 -4.55 -46.73
CA ILE A 66 -29.10 -3.17 -46.64
C ILE A 66 -28.90 -2.46 -47.99
N GLU A 67 -29.99 -2.31 -48.76
CA GLU A 67 -30.02 -1.56 -49.99
C GLU A 67 -29.91 -0.05 -49.75
N ASN A 68 -28.68 0.50 -49.74
CA ASN A 68 -28.46 1.94 -49.89
C ASN A 68 -28.11 2.26 -51.34
N LEU A 69 -29.03 2.91 -52.07
CA LEU A 69 -28.92 3.27 -53.48
C LEU A 69 -27.72 4.17 -53.82
N HIS A 70 -27.14 4.90 -52.87
CA HIS A 70 -26.04 5.84 -53.11
C HIS A 70 -24.65 5.32 -52.66
N ASP A 71 -24.57 4.35 -51.81
CA ASP A 71 -23.33 3.70 -51.37
C ASP A 71 -23.60 2.22 -51.09
N PRO A 72 -23.76 1.41 -52.16
CA PRO A 72 -24.17 0.00 -52.02
C PRO A 72 -23.16 -0.85 -51.24
N LEU A 73 -21.91 -0.41 -51.11
CA LEU A 73 -20.86 -1.08 -50.31
C LEU A 73 -20.59 -0.40 -48.98
N ASN A 74 -21.36 0.67 -48.67
CA ASN A 74 -21.16 1.47 -47.43
C ASN A 74 -19.69 1.86 -47.18
N ILE A 75 -18.96 2.24 -48.26
CA ILE A 75 -17.52 2.55 -48.19
C ILE A 75 -17.25 3.71 -47.23
N GLY A 76 -18.13 4.70 -47.19
CA GLY A 76 -18.03 5.82 -46.26
C GLY A 76 -18.16 5.40 -44.81
N GLY A 77 -19.08 4.49 -44.49
CA GLY A 77 -19.27 3.89 -43.18
C GLY A 77 -18.09 3.01 -42.76
N LEU A 78 -17.65 2.14 -43.66
CA LEU A 78 -16.48 1.26 -43.46
C LEU A 78 -15.21 2.06 -43.20
N SER A 79 -14.97 3.14 -43.97
CA SER A 79 -13.80 4.00 -43.76
C SER A 79 -13.79 4.67 -42.38
N ARG A 80 -14.96 5.10 -41.88
CA ARG A 80 -15.08 5.67 -40.52
C ARG A 80 -14.87 4.60 -39.44
N LEU A 81 -15.46 3.44 -39.59
CA LEU A 81 -15.38 2.32 -38.67
C LEU A 81 -13.94 1.85 -38.48
N VAL A 82 -13.18 1.75 -39.58
CA VAL A 82 -11.76 1.38 -39.54
C VAL A 82 -10.90 2.47 -38.89
N ARG A 83 -11.19 3.75 -39.16
CA ARG A 83 -10.44 4.87 -38.60
C ARG A 83 -10.61 5.00 -37.07
N ASP A 84 -11.78 4.66 -36.58
CA ASP A 84 -12.11 4.73 -35.15
C ASP A 84 -11.81 3.40 -34.42
N ALA A 85 -11.40 2.34 -35.13
CA ALA A 85 -11.04 1.06 -34.54
C ALA A 85 -9.77 1.17 -33.71
N ARG A 86 -9.81 0.57 -32.52
CA ARG A 86 -8.71 0.58 -31.56
C ARG A 86 -8.29 -0.85 -31.24
N VAL A 87 -7.01 -1.00 -30.88
CA VAL A 87 -6.46 -2.24 -30.36
C VAL A 87 -6.14 -2.03 -28.89
N PHE A 88 -6.78 -2.80 -28.02
CA PHE A 88 -6.45 -2.84 -26.60
C PHE A 88 -5.39 -3.90 -26.36
N ARG A 89 -4.30 -3.46 -25.72
CA ARG A 89 -3.32 -4.36 -25.16
C ARG A 89 -3.73 -4.71 -23.74
N THR A 90 -4.01 -5.97 -23.50
CA THR A 90 -4.51 -6.41 -22.19
C THR A 90 -3.58 -7.43 -21.58
N LYS A 91 -3.53 -7.43 -20.25
CA LYS A 91 -2.78 -8.41 -19.46
C LYS A 91 -3.73 -9.30 -18.68
N ILE A 92 -3.55 -10.61 -18.81
CA ILE A 92 -4.33 -11.59 -18.06
C ILE A 92 -3.99 -11.46 -16.57
N ARG A 93 -5.02 -11.31 -15.75
CA ARG A 93 -4.89 -11.18 -14.30
C ARG A 93 -5.33 -12.44 -13.57
N ALA A 94 -6.37 -13.10 -14.06
CA ALA A 94 -6.89 -14.32 -13.47
C ALA A 94 -7.66 -15.12 -14.53
N SER A 95 -7.84 -16.40 -14.26
CA SER A 95 -8.80 -17.26 -14.93
C SER A 95 -9.86 -17.71 -13.92
N VAL A 96 -11.08 -17.92 -14.38
CA VAL A 96 -12.19 -18.40 -13.56
C VAL A 96 -12.70 -19.69 -14.21
N ASN A 97 -12.66 -20.78 -13.50
CA ASN A 97 -13.18 -22.07 -13.92
C ASN A 97 -14.25 -22.51 -12.91
N ASP A 98 -15.46 -22.79 -13.37
CA ASP A 98 -16.61 -23.18 -12.52
C ASP A 98 -16.82 -22.24 -11.32
N GLY A 99 -16.70 -20.92 -11.55
CA GLY A 99 -16.86 -19.88 -10.52
C GLY A 99 -15.71 -19.74 -9.52
N LYS A 100 -14.60 -20.48 -9.71
CA LYS A 100 -13.42 -20.42 -8.85
C LYS A 100 -12.23 -19.84 -9.59
N LEU A 101 -11.45 -19.02 -8.89
CA LEU A 101 -10.18 -18.53 -9.42
C LEU A 101 -9.22 -19.67 -9.68
N SER A 102 -8.61 -19.65 -10.85
CA SER A 102 -7.57 -20.59 -11.28
C SER A 102 -6.32 -19.82 -11.71
N SER A 103 -5.16 -20.35 -11.40
CA SER A 103 -3.88 -19.86 -11.91
C SER A 103 -3.61 -20.32 -13.34
N ASP A 104 -4.41 -21.22 -13.89
CA ASP A 104 -4.28 -21.69 -15.26
C ASP A 104 -4.79 -20.64 -16.26
N VAL A 105 -3.86 -19.92 -16.84
CA VAL A 105 -4.08 -18.91 -17.88
C VAL A 105 -3.58 -19.38 -19.25
N THR A 106 -3.26 -20.65 -19.39
CA THR A 106 -2.65 -21.20 -20.62
C THR A 106 -3.66 -21.42 -21.75
N TRP A 107 -4.94 -21.60 -21.43
CA TRP A 107 -5.97 -21.82 -22.41
C TRP A 107 -6.20 -20.59 -23.30
N ILE A 108 -6.67 -20.81 -24.52
CA ILE A 108 -6.92 -19.77 -25.50
C ILE A 108 -8.44 -19.62 -25.68
N PRO A 109 -9.01 -18.43 -25.40
CA PRO A 109 -10.42 -18.19 -25.62
C PRO A 109 -10.78 -18.17 -27.12
N SER A 110 -11.97 -18.61 -27.46
CA SER A 110 -12.47 -18.61 -28.83
C SER A 110 -12.59 -17.19 -29.37
N ARG A 111 -12.12 -16.96 -30.58
CA ARG A 111 -12.30 -15.65 -31.27
C ARG A 111 -13.74 -15.36 -31.68
N VAL A 112 -14.54 -16.42 -31.87
CA VAL A 112 -15.90 -16.33 -32.42
C VAL A 112 -16.96 -16.43 -31.34
N GLU A 113 -16.79 -17.35 -30.38
CA GLU A 113 -17.82 -17.68 -29.40
C GLU A 113 -17.64 -16.89 -28.07
N SER A 114 -16.43 -16.37 -27.80
CA SER A 114 -16.19 -15.64 -26.56
C SER A 114 -16.92 -14.30 -26.51
N LYS A 115 -17.54 -14.04 -25.35
CA LYS A 115 -18.15 -12.75 -25.05
C LYS A 115 -17.18 -11.92 -24.21
N ILE A 116 -16.98 -10.67 -24.60
CA ILE A 116 -16.10 -9.73 -23.90
C ILE A 116 -16.96 -8.61 -23.34
N ARG A 117 -16.91 -8.43 -22.03
CA ARG A 117 -17.60 -7.33 -21.37
C ARG A 117 -16.71 -6.69 -20.31
N ARG A 118 -16.97 -5.44 -20.02
CA ARG A 118 -16.38 -4.75 -18.89
C ARG A 118 -16.97 -5.29 -17.59
N ILE A 119 -16.15 -5.36 -16.55
CA ILE A 119 -16.59 -5.70 -15.19
C ILE A 119 -16.29 -4.54 -14.25
N SER A 120 -17.19 -4.35 -13.28
CA SER A 120 -17.00 -3.36 -12.22
C SER A 120 -15.96 -3.82 -11.20
N MET A 121 -15.42 -2.87 -10.42
CA MET A 121 -14.50 -3.21 -9.33
C MET A 121 -15.17 -4.10 -8.28
N LYS A 122 -16.45 -3.88 -7.99
CA LYS A 122 -17.22 -4.74 -7.06
C LYS A 122 -17.39 -6.16 -7.57
N GLU A 123 -17.63 -6.33 -8.87
CA GLU A 123 -17.69 -7.65 -9.49
C GLU A 123 -16.33 -8.33 -9.48
N LEU A 124 -15.26 -7.58 -9.74
CA LEU A 124 -13.89 -8.07 -9.65
C LEU A 124 -13.57 -8.55 -8.22
N ASP A 125 -13.89 -7.77 -7.19
CA ASP A 125 -13.66 -8.15 -5.80
C ASP A 125 -14.45 -9.41 -5.42
N SER A 126 -15.70 -9.53 -5.89
CA SER A 126 -16.50 -10.74 -5.72
C SER A 126 -15.85 -11.97 -6.37
N LEU A 127 -15.37 -11.83 -7.61
CA LEU A 127 -14.66 -12.91 -8.34
C LEU A 127 -13.34 -13.29 -7.64
N LEU A 128 -12.64 -12.31 -7.05
CA LEU A 128 -11.40 -12.53 -6.30
C LEU A 128 -11.65 -13.07 -4.89
N GLY A 129 -12.91 -13.21 -4.47
CA GLY A 129 -13.27 -13.60 -3.11
C GLY A 129 -12.84 -12.57 -2.06
N ARG A 130 -12.62 -11.31 -2.48
CA ARG A 130 -12.25 -10.23 -1.56
C ARG A 130 -13.51 -9.70 -0.91
N CYS A 131 -13.59 -9.86 0.38
CA CYS A 131 -14.63 -9.28 1.21
C CYS A 131 -14.00 -8.84 2.53
N GLY A 132 -14.36 -7.67 3.00
CA GLY A 132 -13.94 -7.13 4.29
C GLY A 132 -15.06 -6.32 4.91
N VAL A 133 -14.95 -6.11 6.20
CA VAL A 133 -15.92 -5.33 6.99
C VAL A 133 -15.52 -3.85 7.02
N PHE A 134 -14.22 -3.56 6.83
CA PHE A 134 -13.65 -2.22 6.99
C PHE A 134 -13.06 -1.70 5.66
N PRO A 135 -13.91 -1.21 4.72
CA PRO A 135 -13.45 -0.70 3.43
C PRO A 135 -12.68 0.62 3.59
N ILE A 136 -11.56 0.72 2.93
CA ILE A 136 -10.72 1.93 2.88
C ILE A 136 -10.75 2.46 1.45
N PRO A 137 -11.38 3.61 1.18
CA PRO A 137 -11.38 4.21 -0.15
C PRO A 137 -9.98 4.69 -0.52
N VAL A 138 -9.41 4.14 -1.57
CA VAL A 138 -8.03 4.43 -2.00
C VAL A 138 -8.00 5.45 -3.13
N GLY A 139 -9.06 5.49 -3.94
CA GLY A 139 -9.16 6.36 -5.09
C GLY A 139 -10.21 5.89 -6.08
N ARG A 140 -9.95 6.17 -7.35
CA ARG A 140 -10.83 5.76 -8.45
C ARG A 140 -10.05 4.91 -9.45
N ALA A 141 -10.71 3.95 -10.03
CA ALA A 141 -10.16 3.07 -11.06
C ALA A 141 -11.04 3.11 -12.33
N GLY A 142 -10.43 2.97 -13.50
CA GLY A 142 -11.14 2.96 -14.77
C GLY A 142 -12.02 4.20 -14.96
N HIS A 143 -13.28 3.99 -15.32
CA HIS A 143 -14.27 5.06 -15.54
C HIS A 143 -14.86 5.61 -14.23
N GLU A 144 -14.01 6.09 -13.33
CA GLU A 144 -14.40 6.77 -12.09
C GLU A 144 -15.07 5.88 -11.03
N GLU A 145 -14.95 4.55 -11.12
CA GLU A 145 -15.42 3.66 -10.08
C GLU A 145 -14.56 3.81 -8.82
N GLU A 146 -15.19 3.88 -7.66
CA GLU A 146 -14.47 3.90 -6.40
C GLU A 146 -13.69 2.59 -6.22
N PHE A 147 -12.40 2.75 -5.90
CA PHE A 147 -11.51 1.64 -5.60
C PHE A 147 -11.22 1.61 -4.11
N GLU A 148 -11.53 0.49 -3.50
CA GLU A 148 -11.37 0.26 -2.08
C GLU A 148 -10.41 -0.92 -1.84
N ILE A 149 -9.70 -0.86 -0.72
CA ILE A 149 -9.03 -2.00 -0.11
C ILE A 149 -9.66 -2.21 1.26
N TYR A 150 -9.46 -3.36 1.86
CA TYR A 150 -9.99 -3.61 3.19
C TYR A 150 -8.88 -3.53 4.24
N ALA A 151 -9.21 -3.05 5.45
CA ALA A 151 -8.24 -2.99 6.56
C ALA A 151 -7.67 -4.38 6.87
N GLU A 152 -8.48 -5.42 6.69
CA GLU A 152 -8.10 -6.83 6.84
C GLU A 152 -7.04 -7.26 5.81
N ASP A 153 -6.96 -6.58 4.67
CA ASP A 153 -5.88 -6.82 3.68
C ASP A 153 -4.52 -6.34 4.18
N LEU A 154 -4.49 -5.42 5.13
CA LEU A 154 -3.28 -4.83 5.72
C LEU A 154 -2.84 -5.57 6.99
N ASP A 155 -3.77 -6.25 7.68
CA ASP A 155 -3.50 -6.90 8.95
C ASP A 155 -2.50 -8.05 8.80
N GLY A 156 -1.47 -8.05 9.65
CA GLY A 156 -0.41 -9.06 9.66
C GLY A 156 0.46 -9.09 8.40
N LYS A 157 0.38 -8.09 7.51
CA LYS A 157 1.09 -8.05 6.23
C LYS A 157 2.05 -6.86 6.13
N LEU A 158 3.10 -7.03 5.33
CA LEU A 158 3.96 -5.94 4.91
C LEU A 158 3.39 -5.26 3.67
N THR A 159 3.02 -3.99 3.81
CA THR A 159 2.55 -3.16 2.70
C THR A 159 3.60 -2.14 2.31
N ILE A 160 3.97 -2.09 1.03
CA ILE A 160 4.98 -1.17 0.49
C ILE A 160 4.30 -0.20 -0.48
N ILE A 161 4.38 1.12 -0.18
CA ILE A 161 3.87 2.18 -1.04
C ILE A 161 5.06 2.79 -1.80
N THR A 162 5.09 2.61 -3.11
CA THR A 162 6.16 3.12 -3.97
C THR A 162 5.62 4.08 -5.02
N GLY A 163 6.48 4.94 -5.53
CA GLY A 163 6.13 5.89 -6.59
C GLY A 163 7.15 7.01 -6.74
N LYS A 164 7.09 7.75 -7.82
CA LYS A 164 7.93 8.92 -8.08
C LYS A 164 7.67 10.02 -7.04
N LYS A 165 8.58 11.00 -6.96
CA LYS A 165 8.34 12.23 -6.17
C LYS A 165 7.02 12.87 -6.61
N GLU A 166 6.25 13.38 -5.66
CA GLU A 166 4.94 14.05 -5.89
C GLU A 166 3.82 13.15 -6.45
N SER A 167 4.00 11.83 -6.48
CA SER A 167 2.98 10.88 -6.96
C SER A 167 1.85 10.60 -5.94
N GLY A 168 1.84 11.25 -4.78
CA GLY A 168 0.79 11.08 -3.77
C GLY A 168 1.05 10.00 -2.72
N LYS A 169 2.26 9.42 -2.61
CA LYS A 169 2.58 8.37 -1.62
C LYS A 169 2.20 8.77 -0.18
N SER A 170 2.72 9.93 0.26
CA SER A 170 2.44 10.44 1.62
C SER A 170 0.96 10.78 1.81
N HIS A 171 0.26 11.19 0.75
CA HIS A 171 -1.19 11.42 0.79
C HIS A 171 -1.94 10.12 1.01
N LEU A 172 -1.62 9.08 0.26
CA LEU A 172 -2.20 7.74 0.41
C LEU A 172 -1.93 7.20 1.82
N SER A 173 -0.69 7.28 2.32
CA SER A 173 -0.35 6.82 3.67
C SER A 173 -1.15 7.56 4.75
N LYS A 174 -1.29 8.89 4.63
CA LYS A 174 -2.10 9.69 5.57
C LYS A 174 -3.58 9.30 5.55
N MET A 175 -4.11 9.00 4.36
CA MET A 175 -5.48 8.54 4.20
C MET A 175 -5.68 7.17 4.85
N LEU A 176 -4.77 6.22 4.62
CA LEU A 176 -4.79 4.91 5.28
C LEU A 176 -4.76 5.03 6.80
N ILE A 177 -3.82 5.81 7.35
CA ILE A 177 -3.72 6.04 8.80
C ILE A 177 -5.01 6.62 9.35
N LYS A 178 -5.55 7.66 8.68
CA LYS A 178 -6.79 8.31 9.11
C LYS A 178 -7.95 7.34 9.18
N THR A 179 -8.14 6.53 8.14
CA THR A 179 -9.23 5.57 8.07
C THR A 179 -9.05 4.43 9.08
N LEU A 180 -7.83 3.91 9.24
CA LEU A 180 -7.54 2.89 10.24
C LEU A 180 -7.83 3.39 11.66
N VAL A 181 -7.45 4.63 12.00
CA VAL A 181 -7.76 5.24 13.30
C VAL A 181 -9.26 5.40 13.50
N GLN A 182 -10.01 5.77 12.47
CA GLN A 182 -11.46 5.85 12.52
C GLN A 182 -12.12 4.48 12.78
N TYR A 183 -11.52 3.40 12.30
CA TYR A 183 -11.94 2.01 12.58
C TYR A 183 -11.45 1.48 13.93
N GLY A 184 -10.77 2.30 14.71
CA GLY A 184 -10.34 1.93 16.06
C GLY A 184 -8.91 1.38 16.16
N ALA A 185 -8.14 1.41 15.07
CA ALA A 185 -6.77 0.94 15.10
C ALA A 185 -5.82 1.91 15.83
N PHE A 186 -4.80 1.34 16.50
CA PHE A 186 -3.68 2.09 17.05
C PHE A 186 -2.52 2.05 16.05
N VAL A 187 -2.12 3.23 15.56
CA VAL A 187 -1.10 3.38 14.52
C VAL A 187 0.09 4.15 15.07
N VAL A 188 1.29 3.60 14.90
CA VAL A 188 2.55 4.30 15.19
C VAL A 188 3.20 4.71 13.88
N VAL A 189 3.51 5.99 13.74
CA VAL A 189 4.14 6.58 12.55
C VAL A 189 5.54 7.05 12.92
N PHE A 190 6.56 6.47 12.29
CA PHE A 190 7.93 6.98 12.36
C PHE A 190 8.14 8.00 11.23
N ASP A 191 8.04 9.29 11.59
CA ASP A 191 8.00 10.40 10.63
C ASP A 191 9.38 11.05 10.48
N LEU A 192 10.25 10.44 9.68
CA LEU A 192 11.61 10.94 9.47
C LEU A 192 11.67 12.29 8.74
N ASN A 193 10.63 12.62 7.97
CA ASN A 193 10.60 13.82 7.13
C ASN A 193 9.70 14.94 7.68
N ASN A 194 9.08 14.74 8.84
CA ASN A 194 8.12 15.67 9.43
C ASN A 194 6.93 16.00 8.49
N GLU A 195 6.41 14.98 7.82
CA GLU A 195 5.27 15.11 6.91
C GLU A 195 3.92 14.85 7.59
N TYR A 196 3.89 14.13 8.71
CA TYR A 196 2.68 13.64 9.36
C TYR A 196 2.23 14.49 10.56
N GLY A 197 3.02 15.47 10.98
CA GLY A 197 2.67 16.35 12.12
C GLY A 197 1.30 17.05 11.99
N GLY A 198 0.85 17.28 10.76
CA GLY A 198 -0.47 17.85 10.44
C GLY A 198 -1.60 16.85 10.27
N LEU A 199 -1.45 15.57 10.60
CA LEU A 199 -2.43 14.49 10.32
C LEU A 199 -3.82 14.77 10.93
N GLY A 200 -3.87 15.42 12.11
CA GLY A 200 -5.11 15.82 12.79
C GLY A 200 -5.81 17.06 12.21
N TRP A 201 -5.24 17.69 11.17
CA TRP A 201 -5.72 18.95 10.63
C TRP A 201 -6.01 18.86 9.13
N SER A 202 -6.99 19.66 8.66
CA SER A 202 -7.20 19.88 7.23
C SER A 202 -6.23 20.94 6.70
N ARG A 203 -6.12 21.06 5.37
CA ARG A 203 -5.34 22.13 4.73
C ARG A 203 -5.79 23.55 5.09
N ALA A 204 -7.07 23.70 5.46
CA ALA A 204 -7.63 24.96 5.90
C ALA A 204 -7.40 25.28 7.39
N GLY A 205 -6.61 24.45 8.10
CA GLY A 205 -6.39 24.61 9.54
C GLY A 205 -7.58 24.22 10.43
N ILE A 206 -8.56 23.50 9.86
CA ILE A 206 -9.73 23.01 10.60
C ILE A 206 -9.40 21.63 11.17
N PRO A 207 -9.73 21.35 12.45
CA PRO A 207 -9.55 20.02 13.03
C PRO A 207 -10.26 18.95 12.21
N SER A 208 -9.57 17.84 11.93
CA SER A 208 -10.17 16.67 11.27
C SER A 208 -10.94 15.82 12.27
N SER A 209 -11.72 14.85 11.77
CA SER A 209 -12.48 13.91 12.61
C SER A 209 -11.62 13.13 13.62
N ILE A 210 -10.34 12.95 13.33
CA ILE A 210 -9.39 12.22 14.20
C ILE A 210 -8.46 13.14 14.99
N ASN A 211 -8.70 14.45 15.01
CA ASN A 211 -7.78 15.42 15.64
C ASN A 211 -7.42 15.05 17.08
N GLN A 212 -8.41 14.67 17.89
CA GLN A 212 -8.20 14.29 19.29
C GLN A 212 -7.51 12.92 19.48
N GLN A 213 -7.49 12.11 18.41
CA GLN A 213 -6.85 10.79 18.40
C GLN A 213 -5.40 10.84 17.90
N VAL A 214 -4.97 11.98 17.32
CA VAL A 214 -3.60 12.16 16.85
C VAL A 214 -2.74 12.77 17.94
N LYS A 215 -1.62 12.14 18.26
CA LYS A 215 -0.63 12.63 19.20
C LYS A 215 0.73 12.71 18.53
N VAL A 216 1.27 13.90 18.40
CA VAL A 216 2.64 14.13 17.90
C VAL A 216 3.59 14.12 19.09
N LEU A 217 4.60 13.27 19.01
CA LEU A 217 5.59 13.07 20.04
C LEU A 217 6.96 13.54 19.54
N GLU A 218 7.55 14.48 20.25
CA GLU A 218 8.89 15.01 19.95
C GLU A 218 9.93 14.37 20.87
N LEU A 219 10.97 13.82 20.26
CA LEU A 219 12.09 13.20 20.97
C LEU A 219 12.72 14.20 21.97
N GLY A 220 12.88 13.75 23.21
CA GLY A 220 13.48 14.55 24.29
C GLY A 220 12.59 15.67 24.84
N LYS A 221 11.36 15.81 24.35
CA LYS A 221 10.34 16.74 24.89
C LYS A 221 9.12 15.99 25.39
N THR A 222 8.29 15.49 24.48
CA THR A 222 7.07 14.75 24.82
C THR A 222 7.26 13.23 24.70
N LEU A 223 8.25 12.77 23.93
CA LEU A 223 8.69 11.38 23.90
C LEU A 223 9.87 11.20 24.87
N ARG A 224 9.56 10.84 26.10
CA ARG A 224 10.54 10.53 27.15
C ARG A 224 10.06 9.34 27.96
N PHE A 225 10.99 8.49 28.37
CA PHE A 225 10.72 7.28 29.13
C PHE A 225 11.50 7.26 30.43
N THR A 226 11.03 6.50 31.41
CA THR A 226 11.85 6.08 32.54
C THR A 226 12.57 4.78 32.19
N LEU A 227 13.73 4.54 32.83
CA LEU A 227 14.46 3.30 32.60
C LEU A 227 13.66 2.07 33.07
N ASP A 228 12.94 2.19 34.19
CA ASP A 228 12.07 1.14 34.73
C ASP A 228 10.97 0.74 33.72
N TYR A 229 10.34 1.71 33.07
CA TYR A 229 9.31 1.44 32.06
C TYR A 229 9.86 0.70 30.84
N CYS A 230 11.03 1.10 30.35
CA CYS A 230 11.66 0.44 29.21
C CYS A 230 12.18 -0.96 29.57
N GLY A 231 12.69 -1.11 30.76
CA GLY A 231 13.26 -2.36 31.25
C GLY A 231 14.63 -2.69 30.64
N LYS A 232 15.32 -3.58 31.34
CA LYS A 232 16.69 -4.00 31.04
C LYS A 232 16.87 -4.53 29.61
N THR A 233 15.91 -5.33 29.13
CA THR A 233 15.98 -5.96 27.81
C THR A 233 15.94 -4.94 26.67
N ALA A 234 15.04 -3.96 26.74
CA ALA A 234 14.92 -2.93 25.70
C ALA A 234 16.16 -2.04 25.67
N ILE A 235 16.66 -1.60 26.85
CA ILE A 235 17.85 -0.76 26.94
C ILE A 235 19.09 -1.50 26.44
N SER A 236 19.28 -2.76 26.85
CA SER A 236 20.42 -3.57 26.38
C SER A 236 20.35 -3.82 24.87
N GLY A 237 19.14 -4.03 24.32
CA GLY A 237 18.90 -4.16 22.88
C GLY A 237 19.26 -2.87 22.13
N MET A 238 18.88 -1.71 22.65
CA MET A 238 19.23 -0.40 22.07
C MET A 238 20.75 -0.19 22.09
N LEU A 239 21.41 -0.45 23.22
CA LEU A 239 22.86 -0.31 23.33
C LEU A 239 23.61 -1.21 22.35
N ARG A 240 23.17 -2.45 22.20
CA ARG A 240 23.78 -3.42 21.30
C ARG A 240 23.53 -3.12 19.83
N ASN A 241 22.27 -2.86 19.45
CA ASN A 241 21.87 -2.84 18.05
C ASN A 241 21.90 -1.43 17.44
N ALA A 242 21.60 -0.39 18.22
CA ALA A 242 21.59 0.99 17.73
C ALA A 242 22.91 1.72 18.01
N LEU A 243 23.59 1.42 19.13
CA LEU A 243 24.83 2.09 19.51
C LEU A 243 26.07 1.21 19.37
N ASP A 244 25.94 0.02 18.80
CA ASP A 244 27.03 -0.91 18.52
C ASP A 244 27.97 -1.12 19.70
N MET A 245 27.38 -1.41 20.90
CA MET A 245 28.14 -1.61 22.12
C MET A 245 28.86 -2.95 22.11
N PRO A 246 30.17 -2.99 22.37
CA PRO A 246 30.93 -4.23 22.48
C PRO A 246 30.35 -5.19 23.54
N ALA A 247 30.39 -6.49 23.27
CA ALA A 247 29.81 -7.50 24.14
C ALA A 247 30.41 -7.49 25.58
N ALA A 248 31.68 -7.14 25.71
CA ALA A 248 32.33 -6.99 27.02
C ALA A 248 31.73 -5.82 27.83
N SER A 249 31.59 -4.67 27.17
CA SER A 249 30.97 -3.46 27.76
C SER A 249 29.50 -3.68 28.08
N LEU A 250 28.76 -4.39 27.23
CA LEU A 250 27.37 -4.72 27.50
C LEU A 250 27.22 -5.61 28.76
N ARG A 251 28.11 -6.58 28.97
CA ARG A 251 28.08 -7.41 30.19
C ARG A 251 28.29 -6.57 31.45
N GLU A 252 29.24 -5.63 31.43
CA GLU A 252 29.46 -4.72 32.56
C GLU A 252 28.30 -3.75 32.76
N PHE A 253 27.71 -3.25 31.67
CA PHE A 253 26.47 -2.46 31.76
C PHE A 253 25.34 -3.21 32.47
N LEU A 254 25.15 -4.49 32.15
CA LEU A 254 24.14 -5.32 32.82
C LEU A 254 24.40 -5.50 34.31
N ARG A 255 25.68 -5.62 34.72
CA ARG A 255 26.06 -5.67 36.13
C ARG A 255 25.80 -4.35 36.86
N ILE A 256 26.10 -3.22 36.20
CA ILE A 256 25.79 -1.89 36.71
C ILE A 256 24.28 -1.71 36.87
N TRP A 257 23.50 -2.15 35.87
CA TRP A 257 22.05 -2.14 35.95
C TRP A 257 21.51 -2.88 37.15
N ASP A 258 21.93 -4.16 37.34
CA ASP A 258 21.52 -5.01 38.48
C ASP A 258 21.90 -4.39 39.81
N TRP A 259 23.06 -3.75 39.89
CA TRP A 259 23.50 -3.03 41.10
C TRP A 259 22.61 -1.82 41.39
N CYS A 260 22.29 -0.98 40.39
CA CYS A 260 21.40 0.16 40.57
C CYS A 260 19.97 -0.29 40.95
N GLU A 261 19.48 -1.34 40.32
CA GLU A 261 18.15 -1.91 40.58
C GLU A 261 18.07 -2.47 42.02
N SER A 262 19.10 -3.21 42.47
CA SER A 262 19.17 -3.74 43.85
C SER A 262 19.16 -2.66 44.92
N LYS A 263 19.64 -1.47 44.60
CA LYS A 263 19.61 -0.29 45.47
C LYS A 263 18.36 0.58 45.35
N GLN A 264 17.37 0.16 44.49
CA GLN A 264 16.19 0.95 44.22
C GLN A 264 16.50 2.37 43.72
N SER A 265 17.64 2.55 43.05
CA SER A 265 18.14 3.84 42.58
C SER A 265 18.31 3.88 41.06
N LEU A 266 17.55 3.03 40.32
CA LEU A 266 17.66 2.95 38.86
C LEU A 266 17.24 4.28 38.21
N SER A 267 18.22 4.98 37.68
CA SER A 267 18.02 6.25 36.95
C SER A 267 19.17 6.46 35.99
N ILE A 268 18.97 7.33 35.00
CA ILE A 268 20.02 7.64 34.03
C ILE A 268 21.27 8.23 34.71
N ASP A 269 21.07 9.07 35.72
CA ASP A 269 22.17 9.68 36.45
C ASP A 269 22.90 8.66 37.38
N ALA A 270 22.16 7.74 37.99
CA ALA A 270 22.78 6.69 38.82
C ALA A 270 23.63 5.74 37.97
N ILE A 271 23.16 5.38 36.79
CA ILE A 271 23.94 4.59 35.82
C ILE A 271 25.18 5.37 35.39
N GLY A 272 25.06 6.66 35.07
CA GLY A 272 26.19 7.49 34.68
C GLY A 272 27.27 7.59 35.78
N ASN A 273 26.85 7.81 37.01
CA ASN A 273 27.75 7.82 38.17
C ASN A 273 28.43 6.46 38.39
N ALA A 274 27.66 5.37 38.27
CA ALA A 274 28.19 4.03 38.40
C ALA A 274 29.21 3.71 37.31
N VAL A 275 28.93 4.02 36.05
CA VAL A 275 29.85 3.82 34.92
C VAL A 275 31.20 4.48 35.15
N ASN A 276 31.22 5.71 35.71
CA ASN A 276 32.44 6.45 35.99
C ASN A 276 33.25 5.87 37.12
N THR A 277 32.61 5.25 38.12
CA THR A 277 33.24 4.72 39.33
C THR A 277 33.46 3.21 39.32
N TRP A 278 32.90 2.49 38.33
CA TRP A 278 32.97 1.03 38.25
C TRP A 278 34.40 0.54 38.01
N ASN A 279 34.80 -0.48 38.76
CA ASN A 279 36.14 -1.02 38.61
C ASN A 279 36.23 -1.99 37.43
N ILE A 280 36.57 -1.48 36.24
CA ILE A 280 36.67 -2.20 34.98
C ILE A 280 37.88 -1.71 34.18
N ASN A 281 38.24 -2.50 33.17
CA ASN A 281 39.25 -2.12 32.18
C ASN A 281 38.89 -0.78 31.49
N GLU A 282 39.92 0.06 31.25
CA GLU A 282 39.77 1.40 30.68
C GLU A 282 39.04 1.38 29.33
N LEU A 283 39.39 0.47 28.40
CA LEU A 283 38.75 0.34 27.12
C LEU A 283 37.24 0.02 27.23
N VAL A 284 36.87 -0.80 28.19
CA VAL A 284 35.46 -1.14 28.47
C VAL A 284 34.73 0.06 29.06
N ARG A 285 35.40 0.82 29.96
CA ARG A 285 34.85 2.05 30.52
C ARG A 285 34.61 3.10 29.47
N ASP A 286 35.57 3.37 28.57
CA ASP A 286 35.46 4.36 27.51
C ASP A 286 34.29 4.04 26.57
N ALA A 287 34.12 2.77 26.23
CA ALA A 287 32.99 2.32 25.42
C ALA A 287 31.65 2.56 26.16
N LEU A 288 31.57 2.33 27.48
CA LEU A 288 30.37 2.60 28.27
C LEU A 288 30.09 4.10 28.39
N VAL A 289 31.09 4.90 28.74
CA VAL A 289 30.97 6.37 28.88
C VAL A 289 30.52 7.00 27.59
N SER A 290 31.12 6.62 26.47
CA SER A 290 30.74 7.13 25.16
C SER A 290 29.25 6.90 24.83
N ARG A 291 28.75 5.67 25.06
CA ARG A 291 27.32 5.32 24.79
C ARG A 291 26.40 5.97 25.80
N TYR A 292 26.81 6.05 27.06
CA TYR A 292 26.06 6.79 28.08
C TYR A 292 25.83 8.25 27.65
N HIS A 293 26.85 8.94 27.17
CA HIS A 293 26.72 10.33 26.71
C HIS A 293 25.78 10.47 25.53
N VAL A 294 25.76 9.52 24.60
CA VAL A 294 24.79 9.51 23.49
C VAL A 294 23.37 9.41 24.03
N ILE A 295 23.12 8.48 24.96
CA ILE A 295 21.81 8.31 25.59
C ILE A 295 21.41 9.56 26.36
N GLN A 296 22.28 10.11 27.15
CA GLN A 296 22.02 11.32 27.94
C GLN A 296 21.72 12.53 27.06
N SER A 297 22.50 12.73 26.01
CA SER A 297 22.31 13.85 25.06
C SER A 297 21.02 13.73 24.26
N SER A 298 20.49 12.53 24.03
CA SER A 298 19.22 12.32 23.35
C SER A 298 18.01 12.86 24.12
N ARG A 299 18.16 13.04 25.46
CA ARG A 299 17.09 13.42 26.39
C ARG A 299 15.87 12.48 26.34
N LEU A 300 16.06 11.27 25.83
CA LEU A 300 14.99 10.26 25.71
C LEU A 300 14.57 9.72 27.08
N PHE A 301 15.52 9.69 28.03
CA PHE A 301 15.26 9.17 29.37
C PHE A 301 15.23 10.28 30.41
N ILE A 302 14.29 10.13 31.35
CA ILE A 302 14.12 11.04 32.49
C ILE A 302 14.17 10.25 33.79
N ASN A 303 14.52 10.95 34.86
CA ASN A 303 14.46 10.42 36.22
C ASN A 303 13.10 10.76 36.86
N GLY A 304 12.58 9.85 37.68
CA GLY A 304 11.36 10.06 38.45
C GLY A 304 10.07 9.90 37.61
N GLU A 305 9.00 10.59 38.02
CA GLU A 305 7.68 10.51 37.44
C GLU A 305 7.57 11.39 36.19
N GLY A 306 6.63 11.05 35.28
CA GLY A 306 6.32 11.85 34.09
C GLY A 306 6.85 11.29 32.76
N GLY A 307 7.41 10.07 32.78
CA GLY A 307 7.72 9.34 31.55
C GLY A 307 6.46 8.97 30.79
N LEU A 308 6.59 8.89 29.45
CA LEU A 308 5.52 8.42 28.59
C LEU A 308 5.25 6.94 28.88
N GLN A 309 3.98 6.60 29.04
CA GLN A 309 3.49 5.23 29.10
C GLN A 309 2.48 5.06 27.98
N PHE A 310 2.72 4.12 27.09
CA PHE A 310 1.84 3.89 25.94
C PHE A 310 0.44 3.44 26.38
N GLU A 311 0.35 2.72 27.48
CA GLU A 311 -0.90 2.27 28.09
C GLU A 311 -1.82 3.44 28.40
N ASN A 312 -1.27 4.55 28.91
CA ASN A 312 -2.05 5.76 29.21
C ASN A 312 -2.55 6.49 27.96
N ILE A 313 -1.89 6.27 26.82
CA ILE A 313 -2.33 6.85 25.55
C ILE A 313 -3.44 6.01 24.94
N ILE A 314 -3.40 4.70 25.10
CA ILE A 314 -4.29 3.72 24.50
C ILE A 314 -5.57 3.54 25.36
N SER A 315 -5.44 3.59 26.69
CA SER A 315 -6.55 3.37 27.62
C SER A 315 -7.72 4.28 27.35
N GLY A 316 -8.92 3.69 27.21
CA GLY A 316 -10.17 4.40 27.04
C GLY A 316 -10.39 5.05 25.66
N LYS A 317 -9.56 4.75 24.65
CA LYS A 317 -9.69 5.26 23.28
C LYS A 317 -10.06 4.16 22.31
N SER A 318 -10.90 4.52 21.36
CA SER A 318 -11.19 3.71 20.17
C SER A 318 -10.29 4.17 19.00
N GLY A 319 -9.02 3.77 19.02
CA GLY A 319 -8.04 4.12 18.01
C GLY A 319 -7.25 5.41 18.31
N ALA A 320 -5.98 5.42 17.89
CA ALA A 320 -5.11 6.58 17.97
C ALA A 320 -3.98 6.50 16.94
N ALA A 321 -3.45 7.65 16.53
CA ALA A 321 -2.21 7.77 15.77
C ALA A 321 -1.14 8.46 16.63
N LEU A 322 -0.02 7.79 16.80
CA LEU A 322 1.18 8.31 17.45
C LEU A 322 2.20 8.65 16.37
N VAL A 323 2.52 9.91 16.19
CA VAL A 323 3.52 10.40 15.24
C VAL A 323 4.79 10.71 16.01
N ILE A 324 5.90 10.05 15.65
CA ILE A 324 7.20 10.12 16.32
C ILE A 324 8.25 10.63 15.35
#